data_a30d85eb7cdca64ae27600217bb86851
#
_entry.id   a30d85eb7cdca64ae27600217bb86851
#
_cell.length_a   1.000
_cell.length_b   1.000
_cell.length_c   1.000
_cell.angle_alpha   90.00
_cell.angle_beta   90.00
_cell.angle_gamma   90.00
#
_symmetry.space_group_name_H-M   'P 1'
#
loop_
_entity.id
_entity.type
_entity.pdbx_description
1 polymer ?
#
loop_
_entity_poly.entity_id
_entity_poly.type
_entity_poly.pdbx_seq_one_letter_code
_entity_poly.pdbx_strand_id
1 'polypeptide(L)'
;MTPTEYLRVVVDRDRLALLGRAALGPFSVSEFAESVGANRKKLLLAAAKLREVGLLNEDHSLNGAVFDPIGEQLPDEERAAPEILQGDWSEEEIKVLNSFFQGTRLIAIPTNYTKRRVILERLVQVFDPGVRYPERQVSFMLQLYHSDYAALRRHMVDDELLARADGVYWRIGGRYPGVT
;
A
#
# COMPACT_ATOMS: atom_id res chain seq x y z
N MET A 1 19.63 -12.18 -5.32
CA MET A 1 18.84 -12.96 -4.30
C MET A 1 17.36 -12.63 -4.49
N THR A 2 16.49 -13.63 -4.53
CA THR A 2 15.03 -13.42 -4.59
C THR A 2 14.45 -13.14 -3.18
N PRO A 3 13.25 -12.51 -3.09
CA PRO A 3 12.57 -12.31 -1.79
C PRO A 3 12.39 -13.60 -0.98
N THR A 4 12.08 -14.71 -1.65
CA THR A 4 11.91 -16.02 -0.99
C THR A 4 13.25 -16.56 -0.45
N GLU A 5 14.34 -16.39 -1.18
CA GLU A 5 15.69 -16.78 -0.71
C GLU A 5 16.10 -15.93 0.49
N TYR A 6 15.84 -14.61 0.43
CA TYR A 6 16.07 -13.70 1.55
C TYR A 6 15.31 -14.16 2.81
N LEU A 7 14.00 -14.41 2.70
CA LEU A 7 13.21 -14.88 3.82
C LEU A 7 13.74 -16.19 4.42
N ARG A 8 14.16 -17.17 3.61
CA ARG A 8 14.76 -18.42 4.09
C ARG A 8 16.05 -18.19 4.88
N VAL A 9 16.81 -17.17 4.52
CA VAL A 9 18.04 -16.83 5.24
C VAL A 9 17.73 -16.12 6.55
N VAL A 10 16.77 -15.19 6.59
CA VAL A 10 16.55 -14.31 7.76
C VAL A 10 15.57 -14.87 8.81
N VAL A 11 14.80 -15.88 8.50
CA VAL A 11 13.81 -16.49 9.44
C VAL A 11 14.49 -17.08 10.71
N ASP A 12 15.78 -17.37 10.66
CA ASP A 12 16.55 -17.86 11.83
C ASP A 12 16.80 -16.73 12.84
N ARG A 13 16.53 -16.97 14.12
CA ARG A 13 16.61 -15.99 15.20
C ARG A 13 18.02 -15.36 15.34
N ASP A 14 19.06 -16.19 15.24
CA ASP A 14 20.43 -15.73 15.43
C ASP A 14 20.86 -14.84 14.27
N ARG A 15 20.46 -15.19 13.04
CA ARG A 15 20.72 -14.36 11.84
C ARG A 15 19.91 -13.07 11.86
N LEU A 16 18.66 -13.10 12.30
CA LEU A 16 17.84 -11.88 12.44
C LEU A 16 18.44 -10.92 13.47
N ALA A 17 18.91 -11.43 14.61
CA ALA A 17 19.57 -10.63 15.65
C ALA A 17 20.87 -9.97 15.12
N LEU A 18 21.66 -10.71 14.34
CA LEU A 18 22.88 -10.18 13.72
C LEU A 18 22.56 -9.10 12.69
N LEU A 19 21.53 -9.28 11.85
CA LEU A 19 21.12 -8.26 10.88
C LEU A 19 20.61 -6.99 11.58
N GLY A 20 19.83 -7.14 12.65
CA GLY A 20 19.38 -6.00 13.46
C GLY A 20 20.56 -5.24 14.06
N ARG A 21 21.59 -5.94 14.56
CA ARG A 21 22.80 -5.29 15.07
C ARG A 21 23.61 -4.63 13.94
N ALA A 22 23.75 -5.30 12.81
CA ALA A 22 24.49 -4.82 11.64
C ALA A 22 23.90 -3.53 11.05
N ALA A 23 22.58 -3.36 11.14
CA ALA A 23 21.89 -2.14 10.69
C ALA A 23 22.31 -0.88 11.47
N LEU A 24 22.90 -1.04 12.66
CA LEU A 24 23.42 0.04 13.50
C LEU A 24 24.89 0.39 13.21
N GLY A 25 25.53 -0.32 12.28
CA GLY A 25 26.93 -0.12 11.88
C GLY A 25 27.82 -1.33 12.16
N PRO A 26 29.13 -1.22 11.86
CA PRO A 26 30.10 -2.29 12.05
C PRO A 26 30.15 -2.79 13.51
N PHE A 27 30.43 -4.07 13.72
CA PHE A 27 30.48 -4.65 15.06
C PHE A 27 31.31 -5.93 15.13
N SER A 28 31.73 -6.28 16.38
CA SER A 28 32.31 -7.58 16.68
C SER A 28 31.24 -8.60 17.06
N VAL A 29 31.15 -9.68 16.31
CA VAL A 29 30.18 -10.78 16.60
C VAL A 29 30.47 -11.40 17.98
N SER A 30 31.74 -11.45 18.41
CA SER A 30 32.14 -12.00 19.71
C SER A 30 31.65 -11.13 20.87
N GLU A 31 31.86 -9.80 20.79
CA GLU A 31 31.38 -8.84 21.79
C GLU A 31 29.84 -8.79 21.84
N PHE A 32 29.18 -8.85 20.67
CA PHE A 32 27.74 -8.93 20.61
C PHE A 32 27.23 -10.19 21.29
N ALA A 33 27.84 -11.36 21.03
CA ALA A 33 27.46 -12.62 21.68
C ALA A 33 27.55 -12.52 23.22
N GLU A 34 28.62 -11.92 23.75
CA GLU A 34 28.79 -11.70 25.18
C GLU A 34 27.73 -10.75 25.75
N SER A 35 27.46 -9.64 25.05
CA SER A 35 26.49 -8.63 25.51
C SER A 35 25.05 -9.15 25.62
N VAL A 36 24.65 -10.11 24.76
CA VAL A 36 23.31 -10.69 24.77
C VAL A 36 23.23 -12.08 25.40
N GLY A 37 24.34 -12.58 25.97
CA GLY A 37 24.42 -13.91 26.60
C GLY A 37 24.17 -15.07 25.62
N ALA A 38 24.50 -14.87 24.34
CA ALA A 38 24.26 -15.87 23.29
C ALA A 38 25.46 -16.79 23.06
N ASN A 39 25.21 -17.95 22.46
CA ASN A 39 26.28 -18.89 22.13
C ASN A 39 27.16 -18.33 20.99
N ARG A 40 28.38 -17.91 21.33
CA ARG A 40 29.36 -17.32 20.40
C ARG A 40 29.58 -18.15 19.14
N LYS A 41 29.70 -19.48 19.25
CA LYS A 41 29.93 -20.38 18.10
C LYS A 41 28.76 -20.37 17.13
N LYS A 42 27.55 -20.37 17.65
CA LYS A 42 26.33 -20.30 16.80
C LYS A 42 26.24 -18.96 16.08
N LEU A 43 26.51 -17.85 16.77
CA LEU A 43 26.47 -16.52 16.15
C LEU A 43 27.58 -16.33 15.09
N LEU A 44 28.78 -16.88 15.31
CA LEU A 44 29.84 -16.85 14.30
C LEU A 44 29.44 -17.65 13.04
N LEU A 45 28.81 -18.80 13.18
CA LEU A 45 28.29 -19.58 12.04
C LEU A 45 27.17 -18.85 11.32
N ALA A 46 26.28 -18.22 12.06
CA ALA A 46 25.21 -17.41 11.50
C ALA A 46 25.76 -16.19 10.73
N ALA A 47 26.75 -15.49 11.27
CA ALA A 47 27.42 -14.38 10.59
C ALA A 47 28.14 -14.81 9.31
N ALA A 48 28.85 -15.97 9.36
CA ALA A 48 29.49 -16.54 8.18
C ALA A 48 28.47 -16.82 7.06
N LYS A 49 27.28 -17.36 7.41
CA LYS A 49 26.20 -17.60 6.46
C LYS A 49 25.62 -16.30 5.87
N LEU A 50 25.46 -15.26 6.68
CA LEU A 50 25.00 -13.94 6.22
C LEU A 50 26.02 -13.28 5.28
N ARG A 51 27.33 -13.47 5.53
CA ARG A 51 28.39 -12.98 4.63
C ARG A 51 28.44 -13.76 3.33
N GLU A 52 28.30 -15.09 3.39
CA GLU A 52 28.25 -15.96 2.19
C GLU A 52 27.17 -15.52 1.20
N VAL A 53 25.99 -15.10 1.69
CA VAL A 53 24.89 -14.62 0.88
C VAL A 53 24.93 -13.11 0.60
N GLY A 54 25.98 -12.42 1.03
CA GLY A 54 26.22 -11.00 0.76
C GLY A 54 25.42 -10.01 1.61
N LEU A 55 24.71 -10.47 2.65
CA LEU A 55 23.93 -9.59 3.54
C LEU A 55 24.78 -8.82 4.56
N LEU A 56 25.98 -9.31 4.87
CA LEU A 56 26.97 -8.61 5.70
C LEU A 56 28.24 -8.35 4.91
N ASN A 57 28.83 -7.19 5.13
CA ASN A 57 30.19 -6.83 4.72
C ASN A 57 31.25 -7.55 5.57
N GLU A 58 32.54 -7.37 5.25
CA GLU A 58 33.66 -7.98 6.00
C GLU A 58 33.76 -7.48 7.44
N ASP A 59 33.37 -6.23 7.67
CA ASP A 59 33.33 -5.59 9.01
C ASP A 59 32.04 -5.88 9.78
N HIS A 60 31.22 -6.81 9.28
CA HIS A 60 29.90 -7.18 9.76
C HIS A 60 28.85 -6.06 9.72
N SER A 61 29.10 -4.93 9.05
CA SER A 61 28.04 -3.98 8.74
C SER A 61 27.05 -4.55 7.72
N LEU A 62 25.82 -4.01 7.70
CA LEU A 62 24.80 -4.42 6.76
C LEU A 62 25.16 -3.99 5.33
N ASN A 63 25.08 -4.90 4.38
CA ASN A 63 25.18 -4.56 2.96
C ASN A 63 23.83 -4.14 2.40
N GLY A 64 23.56 -2.84 2.44
CA GLY A 64 22.28 -2.26 1.97
C GLY A 64 21.99 -2.50 0.50
N ALA A 65 23.03 -2.58 -0.36
CA ALA A 65 22.85 -2.76 -1.81
C ALA A 65 22.15 -4.09 -2.21
N VAL A 66 22.10 -5.06 -1.30
CA VAL A 66 21.39 -6.34 -1.56
C VAL A 66 19.85 -6.16 -1.54
N PHE A 67 19.34 -5.11 -0.88
CA PHE A 67 17.91 -4.90 -0.72
C PHE A 67 17.24 -4.30 -1.96
N ASP A 68 17.93 -3.49 -2.76
CA ASP A 68 17.37 -2.86 -3.95
C ASP A 68 16.80 -3.89 -4.94
N PRO A 69 17.57 -4.93 -5.37
CA PRO A 69 17.04 -5.96 -6.26
C PRO A 69 15.96 -6.84 -5.63
N ILE A 70 15.92 -6.94 -4.29
CA ILE A 70 14.86 -7.67 -3.58
C ILE A 70 13.57 -6.83 -3.61
N GLY A 71 13.69 -5.52 -3.35
CA GLY A 71 12.56 -4.59 -3.40
C GLY A 71 11.89 -4.56 -4.77
N GLU A 72 12.68 -4.54 -5.85
CA GLU A 72 12.19 -4.57 -7.23
C GLU A 72 11.42 -5.86 -7.60
N GLN A 73 11.71 -6.97 -6.92
CA GLN A 73 11.05 -8.27 -7.13
C GLN A 73 9.84 -8.51 -6.22
N LEU A 74 9.64 -7.64 -5.21
CA LEU A 74 8.42 -7.73 -4.42
C LEU A 74 7.24 -7.35 -5.33
N PRO A 75 6.12 -8.10 -5.27
CA PRO A 75 4.92 -7.64 -5.93
C PRO A 75 4.63 -6.23 -5.40
N ASP A 76 4.32 -5.32 -6.32
CA ASP A 76 3.78 -4.02 -5.90
C ASP A 76 2.71 -4.29 -4.84
N GLU A 77 2.76 -3.55 -3.73
CA GLU A 77 1.64 -3.56 -2.77
C GLU A 77 0.36 -3.46 -3.58
N GLU A 78 -0.64 -4.28 -3.23
CA GLU A 78 -1.90 -4.34 -3.98
C GLU A 78 -2.40 -2.92 -4.23
N ARG A 79 -2.07 -2.43 -5.42
CA ARG A 79 -2.48 -1.11 -5.90
C ARG A 79 -3.96 -1.17 -6.29
N ALA A 80 -4.49 -0.06 -6.67
CA ALA A 80 -5.83 0.00 -7.24
C ALA A 80 -5.99 -1.03 -8.37
N ALA A 81 -7.09 -1.77 -8.34
CA ALA A 81 -7.41 -2.73 -9.41
C ALA A 81 -7.52 -2.00 -10.78
N PRO A 82 -7.23 -2.68 -11.90
CA PRO A 82 -7.31 -2.06 -13.22
C PRO A 82 -8.64 -1.35 -13.49
N GLU A 83 -9.75 -1.86 -12.95
CA GLU A 83 -11.08 -1.25 -13.07
C GLU A 83 -11.15 0.12 -12.41
N ILE A 84 -10.41 0.32 -11.30
CA ILE A 84 -10.35 1.63 -10.61
C ILE A 84 -9.58 2.64 -11.46
N LEU A 85 -8.60 2.19 -12.20
CA LEU A 85 -7.74 3.04 -13.02
C LEU A 85 -8.32 3.29 -14.44
N GLN A 86 -9.47 2.69 -14.78
CA GLN A 86 -10.13 2.94 -16.05
C GLN A 86 -10.62 4.39 -16.13
N GLY A 87 -10.34 5.05 -17.27
CA GLY A 87 -10.72 6.42 -17.55
C GLY A 87 -9.53 7.30 -17.94
N ASP A 88 -9.82 8.54 -18.21
CA ASP A 88 -8.81 9.55 -18.58
C ASP A 88 -8.32 10.25 -17.30
N TRP A 89 -7.30 9.63 -16.67
CA TRP A 89 -6.66 10.12 -15.46
C TRP A 89 -5.25 10.61 -15.76
N SER A 90 -4.85 11.75 -15.20
CA SER A 90 -3.45 12.19 -15.23
C SER A 90 -2.56 11.27 -14.38
N GLU A 91 -1.25 11.34 -14.58
CA GLU A 91 -0.29 10.56 -13.80
C GLU A 91 -0.40 10.84 -12.29
N GLU A 92 -0.65 12.10 -11.90
CA GLU A 92 -0.84 12.50 -10.52
C GLU A 92 -2.12 11.89 -9.92
N GLU A 93 -3.19 11.85 -10.70
CA GLU A 93 -4.47 11.24 -10.27
C GLU A 93 -4.34 9.73 -10.15
N ILE A 94 -3.63 9.06 -11.07
CA ILE A 94 -3.31 7.64 -10.98
C ILE A 94 -2.51 7.35 -9.70
N LYS A 95 -1.54 8.20 -9.33
CA LYS A 95 -0.80 8.07 -8.07
C LYS A 95 -1.74 8.21 -6.86
N VAL A 96 -2.70 9.11 -6.92
CA VAL A 96 -3.72 9.26 -5.85
C VAL A 96 -4.58 7.99 -5.77
N LEU A 97 -5.13 7.50 -6.89
CA LEU A 97 -5.94 6.28 -6.91
C LEU A 97 -5.16 5.09 -6.34
N ASN A 98 -3.92 4.88 -6.79
CA ASN A 98 -3.06 3.81 -6.27
C ASN A 98 -2.71 3.96 -4.78
N SER A 99 -2.67 5.18 -4.24
CA SER A 99 -2.35 5.41 -2.83
C SER A 99 -3.53 5.17 -1.89
N PHE A 100 -4.77 5.22 -2.40
CA PHE A 100 -5.97 5.14 -1.59
C PHE A 100 -6.84 3.92 -1.88
N PHE A 101 -6.59 3.17 -2.96
CA PHE A 101 -7.27 1.91 -3.23
C PHE A 101 -6.33 0.72 -3.05
N GLN A 102 -6.86 -0.36 -2.50
CA GLN A 102 -6.28 -1.70 -2.50
C GLN A 102 -7.26 -2.63 -3.21
N GLY A 103 -6.88 -3.10 -4.40
CA GLY A 103 -7.84 -3.70 -5.30
C GLY A 103 -8.97 -2.73 -5.64
N THR A 104 -10.19 -3.09 -5.38
CA THR A 104 -11.38 -2.22 -5.55
C THR A 104 -11.80 -1.50 -4.27
N ARG A 105 -11.15 -1.76 -3.13
CA ARG A 105 -11.49 -1.20 -1.82
C ARG A 105 -10.75 0.10 -1.56
N LEU A 106 -11.48 1.13 -1.16
CA LEU A 106 -10.91 2.37 -0.65
C LEU A 106 -10.40 2.15 0.78
N ILE A 107 -9.11 2.39 1.02
CA ILE A 107 -8.46 2.18 2.32
C ILE A 107 -8.85 3.28 3.31
N ALA A 108 -8.89 4.52 2.84
CA ALA A 108 -9.25 5.68 3.64
C ALA A 108 -9.82 6.79 2.76
N ILE A 109 -10.74 7.58 3.30
CA ILE A 109 -11.25 8.80 2.65
C ILE A 109 -10.24 9.93 2.89
N PRO A 110 -9.63 10.52 1.83
CA PRO A 110 -8.63 11.57 2.00
C PRO A 110 -9.21 12.82 2.70
N THR A 111 -8.47 13.36 3.67
CA THR A 111 -8.80 14.65 4.29
C THR A 111 -8.48 15.83 3.36
N ASN A 112 -7.44 15.68 2.53
CA ASN A 112 -7.09 16.68 1.51
C ASN A 112 -8.16 16.72 0.42
N TYR A 113 -8.70 17.90 0.16
CA TYR A 113 -9.79 18.11 -0.79
C TYR A 113 -9.46 17.62 -2.21
N THR A 114 -8.30 18.00 -2.75
CA THR A 114 -7.91 17.64 -4.13
C THR A 114 -7.81 16.12 -4.31
N LYS A 115 -7.18 15.43 -3.36
CA LYS A 115 -7.09 13.96 -3.39
C LYS A 115 -8.46 13.31 -3.22
N ARG A 116 -9.29 13.82 -2.30
CA ARG A 116 -10.65 13.33 -2.10
C ARG A 116 -11.51 13.52 -3.35
N ARG A 117 -11.38 14.64 -4.04
CA ARG A 117 -12.11 14.92 -5.29
C ARG A 117 -11.82 13.84 -6.35
N VAL A 118 -10.56 13.45 -6.56
CA VAL A 118 -10.16 12.37 -7.48
C VAL A 118 -10.86 11.05 -7.11
N ILE A 119 -10.84 10.68 -5.83
CA ILE A 119 -11.50 9.47 -5.35
C ILE A 119 -13.02 9.52 -5.60
N LEU A 120 -13.66 10.64 -5.29
CA LEU A 120 -15.09 10.81 -5.47
C LEU A 120 -15.48 10.81 -6.94
N GLU A 121 -14.70 11.42 -7.83
CA GLU A 121 -14.89 11.40 -9.29
C GLU A 121 -14.76 9.99 -9.85
N ARG A 122 -13.89 9.14 -9.28
CA ARG A 122 -13.82 7.72 -9.65
C ARG A 122 -15.07 6.96 -9.17
N LEU A 123 -15.45 7.15 -7.92
CA LEU A 123 -16.56 6.42 -7.32
C LEU A 123 -17.92 6.84 -7.90
N VAL A 124 -18.10 8.11 -8.31
CA VAL A 124 -19.39 8.55 -8.89
C VAL A 124 -19.70 7.91 -10.23
N GLN A 125 -18.69 7.35 -10.91
CA GLN A 125 -18.87 6.65 -12.19
C GLN A 125 -19.71 5.37 -12.08
N VAL A 126 -19.91 4.84 -10.88
CA VAL A 126 -20.81 3.68 -10.67
C VAL A 126 -22.28 4.04 -10.77
N PHE A 127 -22.60 5.33 -10.82
CA PHE A 127 -23.94 5.83 -11.01
C PHE A 127 -24.14 6.30 -12.44
N ASP A 128 -25.09 5.67 -13.15
CA ASP A 128 -25.39 6.05 -14.53
C ASP A 128 -26.04 7.43 -14.59
N PRO A 129 -25.64 8.27 -15.56
CA PRO A 129 -26.28 9.55 -15.80
C PRO A 129 -27.79 9.39 -16.11
N GLY A 130 -28.60 10.27 -15.53
CA GLY A 130 -30.05 10.25 -15.74
C GLY A 130 -30.80 9.20 -14.95
N VAL A 131 -30.13 8.27 -14.29
CA VAL A 131 -30.78 7.26 -13.44
C VAL A 131 -30.97 7.80 -12.02
N ARG A 132 -32.10 7.45 -11.41
CA ARG A 132 -32.47 7.82 -10.04
C ARG A 132 -32.32 6.62 -9.12
N TYR A 133 -31.61 6.79 -8.03
CA TYR A 133 -31.27 5.73 -7.07
C TYR A 133 -31.90 6.04 -5.71
N PRO A 134 -32.70 5.14 -5.10
CA PRO A 134 -33.08 5.26 -3.70
C PRO A 134 -31.85 5.28 -2.78
N GLU A 135 -31.89 6.01 -1.66
CA GLU A 135 -30.77 6.13 -0.71
C GLU A 135 -30.18 4.78 -0.29
N ARG A 136 -31.04 3.77 -0.08
CA ARG A 136 -30.59 2.42 0.26
C ARG A 136 -29.69 1.81 -0.80
N GLN A 137 -30.02 2.02 -2.08
CA GLN A 137 -29.22 1.49 -3.19
C GLN A 137 -27.89 2.21 -3.31
N VAL A 138 -27.87 3.55 -3.17
CA VAL A 138 -26.62 4.34 -3.13
C VAL A 138 -25.72 3.87 -1.99
N SER A 139 -26.27 3.68 -0.81
CA SER A 139 -25.55 3.19 0.36
C SER A 139 -24.95 1.80 0.11
N PHE A 140 -25.71 0.89 -0.45
CA PHE A 140 -25.23 -0.46 -0.81
C PHE A 140 -24.09 -0.42 -1.83
N MET A 141 -24.23 0.37 -2.90
CA MET A 141 -23.19 0.50 -3.93
C MET A 141 -21.89 1.08 -3.35
N LEU A 142 -21.95 2.11 -2.51
CA LEU A 142 -20.79 2.73 -1.91
C LEU A 142 -20.14 1.86 -0.80
N GLN A 143 -20.93 1.04 -0.11
CA GLN A 143 -20.43 0.10 0.89
C GLN A 143 -19.49 -0.95 0.29
N LEU A 144 -19.64 -1.27 -0.99
CA LEU A 144 -18.71 -2.16 -1.71
C LEU A 144 -17.28 -1.58 -1.74
N TYR A 145 -17.13 -0.28 -1.68
CA TYR A 145 -15.85 0.42 -1.72
C TYR A 145 -15.31 0.79 -0.35
N HIS A 146 -16.16 1.27 0.58
CA HIS A 146 -15.71 1.72 1.90
C HIS A 146 -16.77 1.53 2.97
N SER A 147 -16.35 1.18 4.20
CA SER A 147 -17.26 0.99 5.33
C SER A 147 -18.01 2.27 5.73
N ASP A 148 -17.35 3.44 5.66
CA ASP A 148 -18.00 4.73 5.86
C ASP A 148 -18.60 5.28 4.54
N TYR A 149 -19.53 4.51 3.99
CA TYR A 149 -20.29 4.91 2.81
C TYR A 149 -21.16 6.15 3.03
N ALA A 150 -21.51 6.42 4.29
CA ALA A 150 -22.31 7.60 4.64
C ALA A 150 -21.48 8.89 4.45
N ALA A 151 -20.21 8.89 4.82
CA ALA A 151 -19.30 10.00 4.55
C ALA A 151 -19.08 10.16 3.03
N LEU A 152 -18.84 9.07 2.29
CA LEU A 152 -18.71 9.12 0.82
C LEU A 152 -19.94 9.76 0.17
N ARG A 153 -21.14 9.29 0.54
CA ARG A 153 -22.40 9.81 0.00
C ARG A 153 -22.58 11.30 0.29
N ARG A 154 -22.25 11.76 1.51
CA ARG A 154 -22.29 13.16 1.90
C ARG A 154 -21.32 14.00 1.07
N HIS A 155 -20.06 13.59 1.00
CA HIS A 155 -19.06 14.29 0.18
C HIS A 155 -19.44 14.35 -1.29
N MET A 156 -20.06 13.32 -1.87
CA MET A 156 -20.53 13.36 -3.25
C MET A 156 -21.63 14.40 -3.49
N VAL A 157 -22.47 14.64 -2.49
CA VAL A 157 -23.48 15.71 -2.57
C VAL A 157 -22.85 17.07 -2.36
N ASP A 158 -21.98 17.22 -1.37
CA ASP A 158 -21.28 18.48 -1.03
C ASP A 158 -20.38 18.95 -2.20
N ASP A 159 -19.77 18.00 -2.93
CA ASP A 159 -18.91 18.27 -4.08
C ASP A 159 -19.69 18.29 -5.42
N GLU A 160 -21.02 18.36 -5.40
CA GLU A 160 -21.89 18.45 -6.59
C GLU A 160 -21.70 17.32 -7.61
N LEU A 161 -21.38 16.13 -7.15
CA LEU A 161 -21.29 14.91 -7.98
C LEU A 161 -22.64 14.18 -8.01
N LEU A 162 -23.34 14.19 -6.87
CA LEU A 162 -24.70 13.70 -6.74
C LEU A 162 -25.62 14.82 -6.25
N ALA A 163 -26.84 14.85 -6.78
CA ALA A 163 -27.95 15.59 -6.18
C ALA A 163 -28.88 14.63 -5.46
N ARG A 164 -29.68 15.17 -4.52
CA ARG A 164 -30.69 14.41 -3.79
C ARG A 164 -31.96 15.22 -3.54
N ALA A 165 -33.08 14.55 -3.58
CA ALA A 165 -34.38 15.05 -3.10
C ALA A 165 -35.23 13.85 -2.65
N ASP A 166 -35.93 14.00 -1.53
CA ASP A 166 -36.91 13.01 -1.01
C ASP A 166 -36.36 11.57 -0.93
N GLY A 167 -35.08 11.43 -0.46
CA GLY A 167 -34.44 10.12 -0.34
C GLY A 167 -34.01 9.47 -1.66
N VAL A 168 -34.07 10.22 -2.77
CA VAL A 168 -33.64 9.78 -4.09
C VAL A 168 -32.42 10.58 -4.51
N TYR A 169 -31.44 9.90 -5.09
CA TYR A 169 -30.15 10.45 -5.54
C TYR A 169 -30.01 10.28 -7.03
N TRP A 170 -29.30 11.18 -7.69
CA TRP A 170 -28.91 11.07 -9.10
C TRP A 170 -27.60 11.79 -9.36
N ARG A 171 -26.87 11.32 -10.36
CA ARG A 171 -25.60 11.92 -10.76
C ARG A 171 -25.82 13.22 -11.50
N ILE A 172 -25.07 14.27 -11.12
CA ILE A 172 -25.10 15.59 -11.73
C ILE A 172 -23.72 16.06 -12.19
N GLY A 173 -22.64 15.40 -11.75
CA GLY A 173 -21.28 15.82 -12.03
C GLY A 173 -20.31 14.65 -12.19
N GLY A 174 -19.01 15.01 -12.22
CA GLY A 174 -17.89 14.09 -12.42
C GLY A 174 -17.64 13.78 -13.89
N ARG A 175 -16.51 13.11 -14.17
CA ARG A 175 -16.06 12.75 -15.51
C ARG A 175 -16.97 11.71 -16.14
N TYR A 176 -17.26 11.87 -17.42
CA TYR A 176 -17.98 10.90 -18.21
C TYR A 176 -16.98 10.10 -19.05
N PRO A 177 -16.93 8.76 -18.95
CA PRO A 177 -16.07 7.95 -19.80
C PRO A 177 -16.42 8.20 -21.27
N GLY A 178 -15.43 8.61 -22.08
CA GLY A 178 -15.59 8.72 -23.54
C GLY A 178 -16.13 10.05 -24.08
N VAL A 179 -16.21 11.10 -23.27
CA VAL A 179 -16.47 12.47 -23.76
C VAL A 179 -15.17 13.28 -23.63
N THR A 180 -14.38 13.29 -24.68
CA THR A 180 -13.30 14.25 -24.93
C THR A 180 -13.85 15.44 -25.71
#